data_214bdf3a6536f61aaaa7791d050530cd
#
_entry.id   214bdf3a6536f61aaaa7791d050530cd
#
_cell.length_a   1.000
_cell.length_b   1.000
_cell.length_c   1.000
_cell.angle_alpha   90.00
_cell.angle_beta   90.00
_cell.angle_gamma   90.00
#
_symmetry.space_group_name_H-M   'P 1'
#
loop_
_entity.id
_entity.type
_entity.pdbx_description
1 polymer ?
#
loop_
_entity_poly.entity_id
_entity_poly.type
_entity_poly.pdbx_seq_one_letter_code
_entity_poly.pdbx_strand_id
1 'polypeptide(L)'
;MYFVGLDLPWGEKNHTGVAVIDPGGRLLHVGSAQDDAGIDAAIAPYVSDECLVAIDAPLIVPNSEGRRIAEIELGKDFMRFDAGPHFANKANALFDPPRAAVLCGRLDLDMDPESRAERRAIEVFPHAATVVLFRLPKILKYKKGEVEDRRRELLSLMTLIEGLDKATPRLRVNHNVAWVELRNRIAAATRQAQLDRDEDPVDAVVCAYVALYRFHRPDDVTTYGDFASGYIITPTLPGDLAPAPRRPAQQSDSDDVLPRLEQVQALIEKAQRELTAIRRQLGG
;
A
#
# COMPACT_ATOMS: atom_id res chain seq x y z
N MET A 1 5.26 21.20 -13.90
CA MET A 1 4.95 20.34 -12.70
C MET A 1 4.50 18.96 -13.15
N TYR A 2 5.15 17.89 -12.72
CA TYR A 2 4.67 16.51 -12.91
C TYR A 2 4.33 15.89 -11.57
N PHE A 3 3.42 14.90 -11.55
CA PHE A 3 3.01 14.16 -10.38
C PHE A 3 3.44 12.70 -10.55
N VAL A 4 4.39 12.28 -9.71
CA VAL A 4 4.97 10.94 -9.76
C VAL A 4 4.44 10.15 -8.58
N GLY A 5 4.04 8.90 -8.80
CA GLY A 5 3.65 7.95 -7.77
C GLY A 5 4.57 6.75 -7.75
N LEU A 6 4.99 6.38 -6.57
CA LEU A 6 5.81 5.20 -6.32
C LEU A 6 5.12 4.33 -5.27
N ASP A 7 4.80 3.08 -5.61
CA ASP A 7 4.55 2.02 -4.63
C ASP A 7 5.88 1.32 -4.38
N LEU A 8 6.57 1.78 -3.32
CA LEU A 8 7.96 1.46 -3.06
C LEU A 8 8.07 0.41 -1.94
N PRO A 9 8.50 -0.82 -2.24
CA PRO A 9 8.73 -1.83 -1.20
C PRO A 9 9.87 -1.39 -0.27
N TRP A 10 9.78 -1.77 1.00
CA TRP A 10 10.77 -1.38 2.01
C TRP A 10 12.18 -1.94 1.73
N GLY A 11 12.26 -3.09 1.03
CA GLY A 11 13.53 -3.70 0.63
C GLY A 11 13.69 -3.71 -0.89
N GLU A 12 14.93 -3.92 -1.37
CA GLU A 12 15.30 -3.85 -2.79
C GLU A 12 14.89 -5.06 -3.65
N LYS A 13 14.38 -6.14 -3.02
CA LYS A 13 14.12 -7.42 -3.72
C LYS A 13 12.81 -7.46 -4.51
N ASN A 14 11.88 -6.57 -4.22
CA ASN A 14 10.57 -6.53 -4.86
C ASN A 14 10.54 -5.40 -5.90
N HIS A 15 9.64 -5.53 -6.87
CA HIS A 15 9.40 -4.50 -7.86
C HIS A 15 8.79 -3.25 -7.21
N THR A 16 9.06 -2.10 -7.79
CA THR A 16 8.45 -0.81 -7.43
C THR A 16 7.44 -0.44 -8.51
N GLY A 17 6.21 -0.17 -8.12
CA GLY A 17 5.23 0.45 -9.03
C GLY A 17 5.61 1.90 -9.30
N VAL A 18 5.52 2.31 -10.57
CA VAL A 18 5.85 3.68 -11.01
C VAL A 18 4.72 4.21 -11.88
N ALA A 19 4.24 5.41 -11.58
CA ALA A 19 3.28 6.13 -12.40
C ALA A 19 3.61 7.61 -12.50
N VAL A 20 3.26 8.24 -13.63
CA VAL A 20 3.46 9.68 -13.85
C VAL A 20 2.21 10.28 -14.47
N ILE A 21 1.76 11.40 -13.91
CA ILE A 21 0.61 12.18 -14.35
C ILE A 21 1.08 13.59 -14.73
N ASP A 22 0.60 14.12 -15.87
CA ASP A 22 0.87 15.49 -16.29
C ASP A 22 -0.02 16.51 -15.55
N PRO A 23 0.27 17.82 -15.63
CA PRO A 23 -0.54 18.85 -14.97
C PRO A 23 -2.00 18.89 -15.42
N GLY A 24 -2.31 18.34 -16.57
CA GLY A 24 -3.68 18.22 -17.12
C GLY A 24 -4.40 16.95 -16.65
N GLY A 25 -3.79 16.15 -15.77
CA GLY A 25 -4.37 14.90 -15.25
C GLY A 25 -4.32 13.75 -16.26
N ARG A 26 -3.40 13.74 -17.22
CA ARG A 26 -3.19 12.62 -18.13
C ARG A 26 -2.15 11.66 -17.56
N LEU A 27 -2.42 10.39 -17.53
CA LEU A 27 -1.44 9.36 -17.22
C LEU A 27 -0.44 9.27 -18.38
N LEU A 28 0.84 9.57 -18.12
CA LEU A 28 1.93 9.52 -19.07
C LEU A 28 2.69 8.20 -19.02
N HIS A 29 2.95 7.71 -17.83
CA HIS A 29 3.69 6.47 -17.57
C HIS A 29 2.99 5.64 -16.50
N VAL A 30 2.98 4.32 -16.67
CA VAL A 30 2.63 3.32 -15.65
C VAL A 30 3.41 2.04 -15.94
N GLY A 31 4.04 1.48 -14.91
CA GLY A 31 4.85 0.27 -15.02
C GLY A 31 5.52 -0.12 -13.72
N SER A 32 6.45 -1.07 -13.79
CA SER A 32 7.25 -1.54 -12.67
C SER A 32 8.72 -1.35 -12.94
N ALA A 33 9.48 -0.96 -11.92
CA ALA A 33 10.93 -0.94 -11.91
C ALA A 33 11.47 -2.06 -11.00
N GLN A 34 12.56 -2.72 -11.39
CA GLN A 34 13.15 -3.82 -10.62
C GLN A 34 14.09 -3.35 -9.51
N ASP A 35 14.73 -2.21 -9.73
CA ASP A 35 15.74 -1.64 -8.86
C ASP A 35 15.70 -0.11 -8.94
N ASP A 36 16.53 0.53 -8.16
CA ASP A 36 16.60 1.98 -8.07
C ASP A 36 17.06 2.63 -9.38
N ALA A 37 17.93 1.97 -10.16
CA ALA A 37 18.32 2.46 -11.47
C ALA A 37 17.15 2.44 -12.46
N GLY A 38 16.30 1.42 -12.37
CA GLY A 38 15.05 1.34 -13.14
C GLY A 38 14.04 2.41 -12.74
N ILE A 39 13.94 2.73 -11.43
CA ILE A 39 13.11 3.85 -10.95
C ILE A 39 13.63 5.15 -11.55
N ASP A 40 14.93 5.43 -11.40
CA ASP A 40 15.56 6.65 -11.92
C ASP A 40 15.33 6.79 -13.42
N ALA A 41 15.54 5.73 -14.20
CA ALA A 41 15.32 5.75 -15.66
C ALA A 41 13.86 6.04 -16.03
N ALA A 42 12.90 5.49 -15.26
CA ALA A 42 11.48 5.67 -15.54
C ALA A 42 11.01 7.10 -15.23
N ILE A 43 11.56 7.77 -14.20
CA ILE A 43 11.07 9.07 -13.74
C ILE A 43 11.97 10.25 -14.12
N ALA A 44 13.22 10.02 -14.56
CA ALA A 44 14.18 11.08 -14.88
C ALA A 44 13.62 12.21 -15.76
N PRO A 45 12.83 11.94 -16.82
CA PRO A 45 12.27 13.01 -17.66
C PRO A 45 11.25 13.90 -16.95
N TYR A 46 10.76 13.48 -15.78
CA TYR A 46 9.63 14.10 -15.08
C TYR A 46 10.02 14.73 -13.74
N VAL A 47 11.24 14.46 -13.24
CA VAL A 47 11.72 14.97 -11.97
C VAL A 47 12.92 15.92 -12.10
N SER A 48 13.32 16.26 -13.32
CA SER A 48 14.39 17.25 -13.57
C SER A 48 13.99 18.68 -13.19
N ASP A 49 12.70 18.97 -13.34
CA ASP A 49 12.12 20.27 -13.07
C ASP A 49 11.06 20.15 -11.96
N GLU A 50 10.10 21.07 -11.94
CA GLU A 50 9.02 21.12 -10.94
C GLU A 50 8.22 19.80 -10.90
N CYS A 51 8.26 19.12 -9.75
CA CYS A 51 7.59 17.85 -9.54
C CYS A 51 7.13 17.64 -8.09
N LEU A 52 6.12 16.78 -7.91
CA LEU A 52 5.69 16.24 -6.63
C LEU A 52 5.66 14.73 -6.71
N VAL A 53 6.53 14.06 -5.95
CA VAL A 53 6.65 12.61 -5.88
C VAL A 53 5.92 12.09 -4.64
N ALA A 54 4.86 11.32 -4.83
CA ALA A 54 4.11 10.67 -3.75
C ALA A 54 4.56 9.21 -3.62
N ILE A 55 5.03 8.83 -2.44
CA ILE A 55 5.67 7.54 -2.17
C ILE A 55 4.89 6.77 -1.12
N ASP A 56 4.44 5.55 -1.42
CA ASP A 56 3.90 4.60 -0.45
C ASP A 56 5.07 3.87 0.24
N ALA A 57 5.80 4.60 1.04
CA ALA A 57 6.82 4.10 1.95
C ALA A 57 7.20 5.18 2.96
N PRO A 58 7.67 4.80 4.16
CA PRO A 58 8.10 5.77 5.16
C PRO A 58 9.26 6.64 4.67
N LEU A 59 9.08 7.96 4.70
CA LEU A 59 10.12 8.95 4.40
C LEU A 59 10.97 9.27 5.64
N ILE A 60 10.33 9.42 6.78
CA ILE A 60 10.96 9.86 8.02
C ILE A 60 10.58 8.90 9.14
N VAL A 61 11.58 8.24 9.73
CA VAL A 61 11.43 7.27 10.81
C VAL A 61 12.40 7.63 11.94
N PRO A 62 12.00 8.52 12.88
CA PRO A 62 12.88 8.95 13.96
C PRO A 62 12.88 7.99 15.15
N ASN A 63 11.79 7.24 15.38
CA ASN A 63 11.57 6.37 16.54
C ASN A 63 12.40 5.09 16.48
N SER A 64 12.98 4.71 17.62
CA SER A 64 13.76 3.46 17.76
C SER A 64 12.87 2.21 17.75
N GLU A 65 11.64 2.32 18.27
CA GLU A 65 10.67 1.24 18.38
C GLU A 65 9.24 1.76 18.36
N GLY A 66 8.26 0.86 18.30
CA GLY A 66 6.84 1.22 18.33
C GLY A 66 6.35 1.81 17.02
N ARG A 67 5.32 2.67 17.11
CA ARG A 67 4.65 3.34 15.98
C ARG A 67 5.02 4.81 15.93
N ARG A 68 5.13 5.36 14.72
CA ARG A 68 5.18 6.82 14.51
C ARG A 68 3.84 7.48 14.90
N ILE A 69 3.88 8.75 15.22
CA ILE A 69 2.66 9.55 15.51
C ILE A 69 1.68 9.46 14.33
N ALA A 70 2.18 9.62 13.11
CA ALA A 70 1.39 9.52 11.89
C ALA A 70 0.58 8.21 11.78
N GLU A 71 1.19 7.07 12.10
CA GLU A 71 0.55 5.75 12.05
C GLU A 71 -0.51 5.57 13.13
N ILE A 72 -0.29 6.16 14.31
CA ILE A 72 -1.26 6.15 15.42
C ILE A 72 -2.49 6.98 15.04
N GLU A 73 -2.28 8.20 14.55
CA GLU A 73 -3.35 9.13 14.18
C GLU A 73 -4.17 8.62 12.99
N LEU A 74 -3.50 8.23 11.90
CA LEU A 74 -4.16 7.65 10.73
C LEU A 74 -4.91 6.37 11.10
N GLY A 75 -4.36 5.55 11.98
CA GLY A 75 -5.01 4.35 12.49
C GLY A 75 -6.33 4.62 13.22
N LYS A 76 -6.44 5.73 13.97
CA LYS A 76 -7.71 6.10 14.63
C LYS A 76 -8.85 6.30 13.62
N ASP A 77 -8.55 6.87 12.47
CA ASP A 77 -9.52 7.16 11.43
C ASP A 77 -9.80 5.96 10.51
N PHE A 78 -8.76 5.22 10.11
CA PHE A 78 -8.84 4.28 9.00
C PHE A 78 -8.84 2.79 9.38
N MET A 79 -8.47 2.42 10.61
CA MET A 79 -8.54 1.00 11.04
C MET A 79 -9.94 0.39 10.88
N ARG A 80 -10.99 1.19 11.09
CA ARG A 80 -12.38 0.76 10.94
C ARG A 80 -12.79 0.46 9.49
N PHE A 81 -12.00 0.93 8.52
CA PHE A 81 -12.16 0.65 7.09
C PHE A 81 -11.23 -0.48 6.60
N ASP A 82 -10.55 -1.19 7.52
CA ASP A 82 -9.46 -2.13 7.24
C ASP A 82 -8.22 -1.48 6.58
N ALA A 83 -8.11 -0.15 6.59
CA ALA A 83 -7.00 0.62 6.03
C ALA A 83 -6.03 1.10 7.13
N GLY A 84 -5.70 0.23 8.08
CA GLY A 84 -4.69 0.52 9.10
C GLY A 84 -3.28 0.48 8.52
N PRO A 85 -2.41 1.48 8.82
CA PRO A 85 -1.05 1.50 8.32
C PRO A 85 -0.20 0.44 9.02
N HIS A 86 0.80 -0.07 8.31
CA HIS A 86 1.90 -0.77 8.93
C HIS A 86 2.76 0.25 9.69
N PHE A 87 3.42 -0.18 10.75
CA PHE A 87 4.29 0.69 11.54
C PHE A 87 5.75 0.52 11.15
N ALA A 88 6.48 1.65 11.16
CA ALA A 88 7.89 1.72 10.88
C ALA A 88 8.66 2.21 12.12
N ASN A 89 9.80 1.57 12.40
CA ASN A 89 10.75 2.00 13.43
C ASN A 89 12.13 1.45 13.13
N LYS A 90 13.17 2.02 13.74
CA LYS A 90 14.57 1.68 13.50
C LYS A 90 15.01 0.32 14.05
N ALA A 91 14.18 -0.35 14.87
CA ALA A 91 14.43 -1.74 15.23
C ALA A 91 14.41 -2.68 14.01
N ASN A 92 13.69 -2.28 12.95
CA ASN A 92 13.80 -2.92 11.65
C ASN A 92 14.83 -2.18 10.79
N ALA A 93 15.94 -2.83 10.46
CA ALA A 93 17.03 -2.25 9.68
C ALA A 93 16.63 -1.69 8.30
N LEU A 94 15.46 -2.07 7.75
CA LEU A 94 14.93 -1.51 6.51
C LEU A 94 14.50 -0.04 6.65
N PHE A 95 14.39 0.46 7.89
CA PHE A 95 13.98 1.83 8.17
C PHE A 95 15.10 2.69 8.81
N ASP A 96 16.35 2.26 8.76
CA ASP A 96 17.49 3.03 9.29
C ASP A 96 18.73 3.04 8.35
N PRO A 97 18.75 3.92 7.33
CA PRO A 97 17.71 4.86 6.89
C PRO A 97 16.60 4.19 6.05
N PRO A 98 15.39 4.77 5.99
CA PRO A 98 14.35 4.29 5.09
C PRO A 98 14.76 4.40 3.62
N ARG A 99 14.46 3.38 2.80
CA ARG A 99 14.78 3.38 1.36
C ARG A 99 14.22 4.61 0.64
N ALA A 100 12.99 5.03 0.99
CA ALA A 100 12.36 6.20 0.39
C ALA A 100 13.14 7.50 0.68
N ALA A 101 13.70 7.67 1.90
CA ALA A 101 14.54 8.81 2.23
C ALA A 101 15.85 8.82 1.42
N VAL A 102 16.47 7.64 1.25
CA VAL A 102 17.68 7.49 0.41
C VAL A 102 17.38 7.86 -1.04
N LEU A 103 16.25 7.40 -1.60
CA LEU A 103 15.79 7.75 -2.93
C LEU A 103 15.57 9.27 -3.07
N CYS A 104 14.88 9.89 -2.11
CA CYS A 104 14.65 11.32 -2.11
C CYS A 104 15.97 12.12 -2.07
N GLY A 105 16.93 11.72 -1.22
CA GLY A 105 18.24 12.35 -1.15
C GLY A 105 19.01 12.25 -2.48
N ARG A 106 18.98 11.08 -3.13
CA ARG A 106 19.61 10.87 -4.45
C ARG A 106 18.98 11.72 -5.55
N LEU A 107 17.67 11.90 -5.51
CA LEU A 107 16.93 12.69 -6.48
C LEU A 107 16.85 14.16 -6.09
N ASP A 108 17.45 14.60 -4.99
CA ASP A 108 17.39 15.97 -4.47
C ASP A 108 15.93 16.48 -4.36
N LEU A 109 15.10 15.70 -3.67
CA LEU A 109 13.69 16.01 -3.40
C LEU A 109 13.55 16.48 -1.95
N ASP A 110 12.90 17.63 -1.76
CA ASP A 110 12.56 18.12 -0.42
C ASP A 110 11.38 17.29 0.15
N MET A 111 11.57 16.75 1.34
CA MET A 111 10.60 15.89 2.03
C MET A 111 9.74 16.63 3.05
N ASP A 112 9.92 17.95 3.23
CA ASP A 112 9.06 18.71 4.13
C ASP A 112 7.66 18.88 3.50
N PRO A 113 6.58 18.39 4.15
CA PRO A 113 5.22 18.50 3.61
C PRO A 113 4.75 19.94 3.43
N GLU A 114 5.35 20.91 4.15
CA GLU A 114 5.02 22.33 4.05
C GLU A 114 5.95 23.10 3.11
N SER A 115 6.93 22.41 2.52
CA SER A 115 7.89 23.04 1.60
C SER A 115 7.22 23.60 0.35
N ARG A 116 7.82 24.68 -0.16
CA ARG A 116 7.48 25.32 -1.44
C ARG A 116 8.57 25.12 -2.50
N ALA A 117 9.51 24.20 -2.24
CA ALA A 117 10.52 23.86 -3.23
C ALA A 117 9.85 23.33 -4.52
N GLU A 118 10.50 23.53 -5.65
CA GLU A 118 9.99 23.06 -6.95
C GLU A 118 9.97 21.53 -7.03
N ARG A 119 10.91 20.86 -6.36
CA ARG A 119 11.09 19.41 -6.36
C ARG A 119 10.84 18.85 -4.97
N ARG A 120 9.75 18.11 -4.82
CA ARG A 120 9.28 17.64 -3.51
C ARG A 120 8.86 16.19 -3.52
N ALA A 121 8.98 15.56 -2.35
CA ALA A 121 8.40 14.24 -2.09
C ALA A 121 7.46 14.29 -0.88
N ILE A 122 6.43 13.45 -0.91
CA ILE A 122 5.49 13.26 0.20
C ILE A 122 5.25 11.77 0.44
N GLU A 123 5.11 11.39 1.72
CA GLU A 123 4.64 10.05 2.09
C GLU A 123 3.12 9.99 1.98
N VAL A 124 2.62 8.96 1.31
CA VAL A 124 1.19 8.70 1.12
C VAL A 124 0.86 7.26 1.50
N PHE A 125 -0.43 6.96 1.64
CA PHE A 125 -0.91 5.61 1.92
C PHE A 125 -2.12 5.29 1.03
N PRO A 126 -1.95 4.54 -0.07
CA PRO A 126 -2.98 4.27 -1.07
C PRO A 126 -4.27 3.69 -0.50
N HIS A 127 -4.19 2.78 0.47
CA HIS A 127 -5.38 2.17 1.06
C HIS A 127 -6.30 3.20 1.73
N ALA A 128 -5.75 4.12 2.52
CA ALA A 128 -6.52 5.21 3.10
C ALA A 128 -7.05 6.17 2.03
N ALA A 129 -6.20 6.51 1.05
CA ALA A 129 -6.59 7.38 -0.05
C ALA A 129 -7.75 6.80 -0.86
N THR A 130 -7.74 5.50 -1.20
CA THR A 130 -8.84 4.85 -1.94
C THR A 130 -10.15 4.82 -1.16
N VAL A 131 -10.12 4.64 0.16
CA VAL A 131 -11.31 4.74 1.03
C VAL A 131 -11.98 6.10 0.85
N VAL A 132 -11.22 7.18 0.87
CA VAL A 132 -11.75 8.53 0.74
C VAL A 132 -12.19 8.85 -0.69
N LEU A 133 -11.28 8.68 -1.66
CA LEU A 133 -11.49 9.04 -3.06
C LEU A 133 -12.71 8.33 -3.67
N PHE A 134 -12.92 7.08 -3.29
CA PHE A 134 -14.00 6.26 -3.85
C PHE A 134 -15.14 6.00 -2.86
N ARG A 135 -15.12 6.68 -1.70
CA ARG A 135 -16.12 6.54 -0.62
C ARG A 135 -16.39 5.07 -0.25
N LEU A 136 -15.32 4.29 -0.13
CA LEU A 136 -15.43 2.87 0.16
C LEU A 136 -15.76 2.66 1.65
N PRO A 137 -16.74 1.80 1.99
CA PRO A 137 -17.03 1.46 3.37
C PRO A 137 -15.96 0.51 3.98
N LYS A 138 -15.06 -0.01 3.13
CA LYS A 138 -13.93 -0.89 3.44
C LYS A 138 -12.98 -0.95 2.26
N ILE A 139 -11.68 -1.18 2.51
CA ILE A 139 -10.71 -1.37 1.41
C ILE A 139 -11.08 -2.54 0.50
N LEU A 140 -10.68 -2.46 -0.75
CA LEU A 140 -10.71 -3.57 -1.69
C LEU A 140 -9.57 -4.54 -1.35
N LYS A 141 -9.87 -5.85 -1.26
CA LYS A 141 -8.89 -6.87 -0.80
C LYS A 141 -8.16 -7.52 -1.96
N TYR A 142 -7.43 -6.74 -2.75
CA TYR A 142 -6.67 -7.25 -3.90
C TYR A 142 -5.28 -7.77 -3.57
N LYS A 143 -4.71 -7.44 -2.39
CA LYS A 143 -3.37 -7.90 -1.99
C LYS A 143 -3.35 -9.28 -1.31
N LYS A 144 -4.50 -9.78 -0.81
CA LYS A 144 -4.60 -11.04 -0.06
C LYS A 144 -5.87 -11.79 -0.39
N GLY A 145 -5.79 -13.12 -0.45
CA GLY A 145 -6.93 -14.00 -0.71
C GLY A 145 -6.73 -14.87 -1.94
N GLU A 146 -7.80 -15.51 -2.40
CA GLU A 146 -7.79 -16.36 -3.59
C GLU A 146 -7.58 -15.52 -4.86
N VAL A 147 -6.95 -16.10 -5.87
CA VAL A 147 -6.61 -15.40 -7.13
C VAL A 147 -7.82 -14.74 -7.77
N GLU A 148 -8.95 -15.45 -7.81
CA GLU A 148 -10.20 -14.96 -8.41
C GLU A 148 -10.71 -13.71 -7.69
N ASP A 149 -10.72 -13.74 -6.35
CA ASP A 149 -11.18 -12.63 -5.52
C ASP A 149 -10.23 -11.43 -5.66
N ARG A 150 -8.92 -11.66 -5.55
CA ARG A 150 -7.92 -10.60 -5.74
C ARG A 150 -8.03 -9.95 -7.11
N ARG A 151 -8.15 -10.75 -8.18
CA ARG A 151 -8.33 -10.27 -9.55
C ARG A 151 -9.57 -9.39 -9.67
N ARG A 152 -10.71 -9.84 -9.13
CA ARG A 152 -11.96 -9.09 -9.14
C ARG A 152 -11.82 -7.74 -8.42
N GLU A 153 -11.22 -7.75 -7.21
CA GLU A 153 -11.03 -6.54 -6.42
C GLU A 153 -10.05 -5.56 -7.09
N LEU A 154 -8.98 -6.05 -7.70
CA LEU A 154 -8.00 -5.21 -8.41
C LEU A 154 -8.63 -4.59 -9.67
N LEU A 155 -9.41 -5.34 -10.45
CA LEU A 155 -10.16 -4.81 -11.59
C LEU A 155 -11.22 -3.79 -11.16
N SER A 156 -11.82 -3.98 -9.97
CA SER A 156 -12.74 -3.01 -9.38
C SER A 156 -12.02 -1.71 -9.05
N LEU A 157 -10.82 -1.79 -8.44
CA LEU A 157 -9.99 -0.60 -8.18
C LEU A 157 -9.64 0.14 -9.48
N MET A 158 -9.21 -0.58 -10.52
CA MET A 158 -8.91 0.02 -11.82
C MET A 158 -10.14 0.73 -12.42
N THR A 159 -11.32 0.15 -12.28
CA THR A 159 -12.58 0.77 -12.75
C THR A 159 -12.89 2.06 -12.00
N LEU A 160 -12.64 2.09 -10.69
CA LEU A 160 -12.79 3.31 -9.88
C LEU A 160 -11.80 4.40 -10.28
N ILE A 161 -10.53 4.02 -10.54
CA ILE A 161 -9.50 4.93 -11.05
C ILE A 161 -9.91 5.51 -12.41
N GLU A 162 -10.42 4.69 -13.34
CA GLU A 162 -10.95 5.13 -14.64
C GLU A 162 -12.09 6.12 -14.49
N GLY A 163 -12.92 5.98 -13.44
CA GLY A 163 -13.99 6.89 -13.09
C GLY A 163 -13.53 8.29 -12.70
N LEU A 164 -12.27 8.48 -12.30
CA LEU A 164 -11.69 9.78 -11.95
C LEU A 164 -11.57 10.73 -13.16
N ASP A 165 -11.82 10.27 -14.38
CA ASP A 165 -11.97 11.18 -15.54
C ASP A 165 -13.09 12.21 -15.35
N LYS A 166 -14.03 11.95 -14.46
CA LYS A 166 -15.14 12.86 -14.11
C LYS A 166 -14.91 13.63 -12.80
N ALA A 167 -13.77 13.41 -12.13
CA ALA A 167 -13.45 14.03 -10.86
C ALA A 167 -12.79 15.42 -11.01
N THR A 168 -12.58 16.09 -9.89
CA THR A 168 -11.80 17.32 -9.79
C THR A 168 -10.78 17.16 -8.65
N PRO A 169 -9.48 17.12 -8.96
CA PRO A 169 -8.88 17.12 -10.29
C PRO A 169 -9.21 15.88 -11.11
N ARG A 170 -9.21 16.03 -12.43
CA ARG A 170 -9.47 14.92 -13.36
C ARG A 170 -8.25 14.02 -13.51
N LEU A 171 -8.46 12.68 -13.66
CA LEU A 171 -7.44 11.73 -14.07
C LEU A 171 -7.89 10.95 -15.30
N ARG A 172 -7.08 10.97 -16.36
CA ARG A 172 -7.35 10.29 -17.64
C ARG A 172 -6.33 9.17 -17.86
N VAL A 173 -6.75 7.94 -17.60
CA VAL A 173 -5.92 6.74 -17.77
C VAL A 173 -6.27 5.93 -19.03
N ASN A 174 -7.52 6.03 -19.51
CA ASN A 174 -8.05 5.15 -20.57
C ASN A 174 -7.34 5.27 -21.93
N HIS A 175 -6.61 6.35 -22.18
CA HIS A 175 -5.87 6.55 -23.41
C HIS A 175 -4.39 6.14 -23.30
N ASN A 176 -3.95 5.67 -22.14
CA ASN A 176 -2.60 5.16 -21.93
C ASN A 176 -2.54 3.68 -22.31
N VAL A 177 -1.73 3.34 -23.30
CA VAL A 177 -1.61 1.96 -23.82
C VAL A 177 -1.13 1.01 -22.73
N ALA A 178 -0.13 1.41 -21.92
CA ALA A 178 0.40 0.56 -20.85
C ALA A 178 -0.66 0.29 -19.74
N TRP A 179 -1.56 1.25 -19.47
CA TRP A 179 -2.70 1.04 -18.56
C TRP A 179 -3.69 -0.02 -19.10
N VAL A 180 -4.02 0.08 -20.37
CA VAL A 180 -4.92 -0.89 -21.02
C VAL A 180 -4.29 -2.29 -21.04
N GLU A 181 -2.99 -2.38 -21.33
CA GLU A 181 -2.25 -3.65 -21.29
C GLU A 181 -2.16 -4.21 -19.87
N LEU A 182 -1.91 -3.37 -18.85
CA LEU A 182 -1.92 -3.75 -17.45
C LEU A 182 -3.27 -4.35 -17.05
N ARG A 183 -4.37 -3.68 -17.39
CA ARG A 183 -5.72 -4.17 -17.14
C ARG A 183 -5.97 -5.53 -17.80
N ASN A 184 -5.53 -5.70 -19.04
CA ASN A 184 -5.69 -6.98 -19.77
C ASN A 184 -4.87 -8.10 -19.12
N ARG A 185 -3.64 -7.82 -18.67
CA ARG A 185 -2.82 -8.81 -17.94
C ARG A 185 -3.47 -9.22 -16.63
N ILE A 186 -3.97 -8.25 -15.85
CA ILE A 186 -4.69 -8.53 -14.60
C ILE A 186 -5.95 -9.36 -14.86
N ALA A 187 -6.73 -9.02 -15.88
CA ALA A 187 -7.95 -9.76 -16.25
C ALA A 187 -7.66 -11.22 -16.65
N ALA A 188 -6.50 -11.48 -17.27
CA ALA A 188 -6.05 -12.80 -17.69
C ALA A 188 -5.26 -13.57 -16.60
N ALA A 189 -4.99 -12.95 -15.42
CA ALA A 189 -4.18 -13.57 -14.38
C ALA A 189 -4.85 -14.80 -13.77
N THR A 190 -4.08 -15.90 -13.68
CA THR A 190 -4.51 -17.18 -13.13
C THR A 190 -3.66 -17.65 -11.95
N ARG A 191 -2.60 -16.89 -11.59
CA ARG A 191 -1.66 -17.19 -10.51
C ARG A 191 -1.39 -15.97 -9.65
N GLN A 192 -1.14 -16.18 -8.37
CA GLN A 192 -0.82 -15.12 -7.38
C GLN A 192 0.32 -14.21 -7.88
N ALA A 193 1.45 -14.81 -8.29
CA ALA A 193 2.62 -14.06 -8.73
C ALA A 193 2.38 -13.12 -9.93
N GLN A 194 1.33 -13.34 -10.72
CA GLN A 194 0.95 -12.43 -11.80
C GLN A 194 0.27 -11.17 -11.23
N LEU A 195 -0.58 -11.36 -10.22
CA LEU A 195 -1.23 -10.24 -9.52
C LEU A 195 -0.23 -9.48 -8.66
N ASP A 196 0.66 -10.17 -7.93
CA ASP A 196 1.71 -9.55 -7.11
C ASP A 196 2.60 -8.59 -7.92
N ARG A 197 2.89 -8.93 -9.19
CA ARG A 197 3.67 -8.07 -10.08
C ARG A 197 2.89 -6.87 -10.62
N ASP A 198 1.59 -7.07 -10.89
CA ASP A 198 0.78 -6.10 -11.61
C ASP A 198 -0.07 -5.19 -10.66
N GLU A 199 -0.09 -5.43 -9.33
CA GLU A 199 -0.79 -4.57 -8.36
C GLU A 199 -0.03 -3.28 -8.03
N ASP A 200 1.29 -3.34 -7.87
CA ASP A 200 2.12 -2.18 -7.50
C ASP A 200 2.01 -1.02 -8.50
N PRO A 201 1.99 -1.23 -9.84
CA PRO A 201 1.70 -0.17 -10.81
C PRO A 201 0.33 0.48 -10.62
N VAL A 202 -0.69 -0.25 -10.19
CA VAL A 202 -2.03 0.31 -9.95
C VAL A 202 -2.00 1.20 -8.70
N ASP A 203 -1.32 0.77 -7.63
CA ASP A 203 -1.15 1.57 -6.42
C ASP A 203 -0.29 2.82 -6.70
N ALA A 204 0.73 2.72 -7.53
CA ALA A 204 1.52 3.87 -7.97
C ALA A 204 0.66 4.94 -8.68
N VAL A 205 -0.35 4.54 -9.47
CA VAL A 205 -1.30 5.51 -10.07
C VAL A 205 -2.12 6.22 -8.99
N VAL A 206 -2.52 5.50 -7.92
CA VAL A 206 -3.19 6.12 -6.77
C VAL A 206 -2.26 7.11 -6.07
N CYS A 207 -0.99 6.74 -5.83
CA CYS A 207 0.01 7.64 -5.25
C CYS A 207 0.16 8.92 -6.09
N ALA A 208 0.37 8.80 -7.40
CA ALA A 208 0.50 9.94 -8.31
C ALA A 208 -0.76 10.81 -8.30
N TYR A 209 -1.94 10.20 -8.20
CA TYR A 209 -3.20 10.94 -8.10
C TYR A 209 -3.33 11.68 -6.77
N VAL A 210 -2.86 11.14 -5.66
CA VAL A 210 -2.82 11.84 -4.37
C VAL A 210 -1.93 13.10 -4.47
N ALA A 211 -0.78 13.02 -5.16
CA ALA A 211 0.05 14.19 -5.43
C ALA A 211 -0.69 15.25 -6.25
N LEU A 212 -1.35 14.87 -7.35
CA LEU A 212 -2.19 15.75 -8.17
C LEU A 212 -3.34 16.35 -7.34
N TYR A 213 -4.00 15.53 -6.52
CA TYR A 213 -5.11 15.95 -5.67
C TYR A 213 -4.66 16.98 -4.64
N ARG A 214 -3.58 16.72 -3.90
CA ARG A 214 -2.99 17.66 -2.94
C ARG A 214 -2.63 19.00 -3.59
N PHE A 215 -2.05 18.98 -4.79
CA PHE A 215 -1.66 20.19 -5.49
C PHE A 215 -2.87 21.07 -5.84
N HIS A 216 -3.96 20.47 -6.30
CA HIS A 216 -5.16 21.21 -6.72
C HIS A 216 -6.13 21.50 -5.57
N ARG A 217 -6.06 20.72 -4.49
CA ARG A 217 -7.00 20.78 -3.34
C ARG A 217 -6.23 20.66 -2.01
N PRO A 218 -5.33 21.60 -1.72
CA PRO A 218 -4.48 21.51 -0.53
C PRO A 218 -5.28 21.51 0.78
N ASP A 219 -6.46 22.15 0.82
CA ASP A 219 -7.34 22.19 2.00
C ASP A 219 -8.17 20.90 2.20
N ASP A 220 -8.20 20.00 1.20
CA ASP A 220 -8.96 18.76 1.25
C ASP A 220 -8.07 17.54 1.52
N VAL A 221 -6.87 17.74 2.04
CA VAL A 221 -5.96 16.69 2.49
C VAL A 221 -5.65 16.84 3.97
N THR A 222 -5.42 15.71 4.63
CA THR A 222 -4.97 15.64 6.01
C THR A 222 -3.54 15.13 6.06
N THR A 223 -2.67 15.85 6.76
CA THR A 223 -1.33 15.41 7.15
C THR A 223 -1.41 14.82 8.55
N TYR A 224 -1.18 13.52 8.68
CA TYR A 224 -1.07 12.80 9.96
C TYR A 224 0.38 12.84 10.41
N GLY A 225 0.64 13.24 11.66
CA GLY A 225 1.99 13.52 12.15
C GLY A 225 2.58 14.83 11.60
N ASP A 226 3.90 14.94 11.64
CA ASP A 226 4.64 16.12 11.19
C ASP A 226 6.01 15.75 10.60
N PHE A 227 6.73 16.77 10.08
CA PHE A 227 8.05 16.55 9.47
C PHE A 227 9.06 15.94 10.48
N ALA A 228 9.05 16.33 11.75
CA ALA A 228 10.02 15.85 12.73
C ALA A 228 9.75 14.42 13.20
N SER A 229 8.48 14.04 13.32
CA SER A 229 8.04 12.73 13.82
C SER A 229 7.71 11.70 12.71
N GLY A 230 7.80 12.13 11.46
CA GLY A 230 7.29 11.40 10.29
C GLY A 230 5.81 11.64 10.08
N TYR A 231 5.39 11.69 8.81
CA TYR A 231 4.02 12.06 8.44
C TYR A 231 3.48 11.15 7.34
N ILE A 232 2.16 11.13 7.18
CA ILE A 232 1.45 10.48 6.07
C ILE A 232 0.36 11.44 5.58
N ILE A 233 0.28 11.66 4.27
CA ILE A 233 -0.73 12.51 3.64
C ILE A 233 -1.76 11.65 2.92
N THR A 234 -3.04 11.99 3.12
CA THR A 234 -4.16 11.38 2.41
C THR A 234 -5.27 12.41 2.20
N PRO A 235 -6.15 12.23 1.20
CA PRO A 235 -7.39 13.01 1.13
C PRO A 235 -8.13 12.94 2.47
N THR A 236 -8.71 14.05 2.90
CA THR A 236 -9.39 14.17 4.21
C THR A 236 -10.59 13.25 4.29
N LEU A 237 -10.67 12.44 5.35
CA LEU A 237 -11.79 11.53 5.59
C LEU A 237 -13.09 12.33 5.81
N PRO A 238 -14.11 12.19 4.94
CA PRO A 238 -15.38 12.89 5.12
C PRO A 238 -16.11 12.41 6.38
N GLY A 239 -16.66 13.34 7.16
CA GLY A 239 -17.35 13.02 8.40
C GLY A 239 -18.61 12.15 8.22
N ASP A 240 -19.19 12.15 7.03
CA ASP A 240 -20.36 11.36 6.66
C ASP A 240 -20.02 9.97 6.09
N LEU A 241 -18.74 9.64 5.89
CA LEU A 241 -18.33 8.33 5.41
C LEU A 241 -18.28 7.31 6.56
N ALA A 242 -19.20 6.35 6.51
CA ALA A 242 -19.28 5.29 7.50
C ALA A 242 -18.58 4.00 7.03
N PRO A 243 -17.85 3.29 7.91
CA PRO A 243 -17.30 1.98 7.59
C PRO A 243 -18.42 0.93 7.46
N ALA A 244 -18.11 -0.15 6.75
CA ALA A 244 -19.00 -1.32 6.71
C ALA A 244 -19.29 -1.81 8.12
N PRO A 245 -20.53 -2.23 8.43
CA PRO A 245 -20.84 -2.86 9.71
C PRO A 245 -19.87 -4.00 9.96
N ARG A 246 -19.31 -4.05 11.17
CA ARG A 246 -18.55 -5.24 11.58
C ARG A 246 -19.52 -6.41 11.49
N ARG A 247 -19.20 -7.43 10.69
CA ARG A 247 -19.88 -8.72 10.86
C ARG A 247 -19.72 -9.06 12.34
N PRO A 248 -20.81 -9.41 13.07
CA PRO A 248 -20.66 -9.98 14.40
C PRO A 248 -19.58 -11.05 14.21
N ALA A 249 -18.60 -11.07 15.11
CA ALA A 249 -17.63 -12.15 15.13
C ALA A 249 -18.47 -13.42 14.99
N GLN A 250 -18.32 -14.15 13.86
CA GLN A 250 -18.86 -15.49 13.81
C GLN A 250 -18.37 -16.06 15.14
N GLN A 251 -19.30 -16.48 16.00
CA GLN A 251 -18.93 -17.24 17.18
C GLN A 251 -17.91 -18.21 16.62
N SER A 252 -16.64 -17.91 16.87
CA SER A 252 -15.55 -18.80 16.53
C SER A 252 -16.00 -20.08 17.15
N ASP A 253 -16.07 -21.13 16.35
CA ASP A 253 -16.42 -22.47 16.76
C ASP A 253 -15.67 -22.85 18.04
N SER A 254 -16.02 -22.23 19.16
CA SER A 254 -15.62 -22.67 20.49
C SER A 254 -16.13 -24.09 20.71
N ASP A 255 -17.23 -24.46 20.03
CA ASP A 255 -17.77 -25.82 20.02
C ASP A 255 -16.91 -26.81 19.22
N ASP A 256 -16.04 -26.33 18.27
CA ASP A 256 -15.16 -27.19 17.49
C ASP A 256 -13.71 -27.22 18.03
N VAL A 257 -13.34 -26.30 18.91
CA VAL A 257 -11.99 -26.26 19.52
C VAL A 257 -11.82 -27.34 20.56
N LEU A 258 -12.82 -27.60 21.40
CA LEU A 258 -12.77 -28.65 22.40
C LEU A 258 -12.62 -30.07 21.81
N PRO A 259 -13.41 -30.49 20.81
CA PRO A 259 -13.23 -31.76 20.13
C PRO A 259 -11.88 -31.91 19.43
N ARG A 260 -11.35 -30.80 18.82
CA ARG A 260 -10.01 -30.81 18.21
C ARG A 260 -8.89 -30.93 19.25
N LEU A 261 -9.02 -30.28 20.39
CA LEU A 261 -8.07 -30.39 21.50
C LEU A 261 -8.04 -31.82 22.06
N GLU A 262 -9.20 -32.43 22.25
CA GLU A 262 -9.32 -33.81 22.68
C GLU A 262 -8.72 -34.81 21.68
N GLN A 263 -8.92 -34.56 20.38
CA GLN A 263 -8.35 -35.35 19.31
C GLN A 263 -6.82 -35.26 19.25
N VAL A 264 -6.26 -34.07 19.43
CA VAL A 264 -4.80 -33.84 19.51
C VAL A 264 -4.23 -34.51 20.77
N GLN A 265 -4.91 -34.42 21.89
CA GLN A 265 -4.49 -35.03 23.16
C GLN A 265 -4.46 -36.56 23.06
N ALA A 266 -5.47 -37.17 22.44
CA ALA A 266 -5.52 -38.61 22.19
C ALA A 266 -4.37 -39.08 21.24
N LEU A 267 -4.00 -38.29 20.24
CA LEU A 267 -2.86 -38.57 19.32
C LEU A 267 -1.53 -38.52 20.08
N ILE A 268 -1.34 -37.51 20.94
CA ILE A 268 -0.14 -37.39 21.78
C ILE A 268 0.00 -38.61 22.71
N GLU A 269 -1.06 -39.01 23.40
CA GLU A 269 -1.04 -40.17 24.29
C GLU A 269 -0.76 -41.48 23.54
N LYS A 270 -1.28 -41.63 22.30
CA LYS A 270 -0.98 -42.79 21.44
C LYS A 270 0.50 -42.82 21.07
N ALA A 271 1.03 -41.69 20.62
CA ALA A 271 2.46 -41.56 20.25
C ALA A 271 3.40 -41.86 21.43
N GLN A 272 3.04 -41.38 22.65
CA GLN A 272 3.80 -41.66 23.87
C GLN A 272 3.81 -43.17 24.22
N ARG A 273 2.66 -43.86 24.08
CA ARG A 273 2.57 -45.33 24.28
C ARG A 273 3.44 -46.11 23.29
N GLU A 274 3.41 -45.73 22.01
CA GLU A 274 4.23 -46.36 20.99
C GLU A 274 5.73 -46.12 21.23
N LEU A 275 6.11 -44.93 21.63
CA LEU A 275 7.50 -44.59 21.97
C LEU A 275 8.00 -45.39 23.18
N THR A 276 7.14 -45.62 24.18
CA THR A 276 7.45 -46.42 25.36
C THR A 276 7.60 -47.90 25.00
N ALA A 277 6.78 -48.40 24.09
CA ALA A 277 6.86 -49.79 23.60
C ALA A 277 8.18 -50.02 22.82
N ILE A 278 8.57 -49.09 21.94
CA ILE A 278 9.81 -49.15 21.18
C ILE A 278 11.03 -49.10 22.13
N ARG A 279 11.00 -48.23 23.15
CA ARG A 279 12.09 -48.15 24.15
C ARG A 279 12.26 -49.45 24.93
N ARG A 280 11.15 -50.16 25.23
CA ARG A 280 11.22 -51.48 25.90
C ARG A 280 11.79 -52.55 24.96
N GLN A 281 11.56 -52.49 23.66
CA GLN A 281 12.12 -53.43 22.68
C GLN A 281 13.62 -53.19 22.40
N LEU A 282 14.11 -51.96 22.55
CA LEU A 282 15.51 -51.61 22.30
C LEU A 282 16.39 -51.67 23.57
N GLY A 283 15.83 -51.84 24.76
CA GLY A 283 16.53 -51.87 26.03
C GLY A 283 16.52 -53.23 26.73
N GLY A 284 16.17 -54.32 25.99
CA GLY A 284 16.22 -55.71 26.46
C GLY A 284 17.47 -56.47 25.94
#